data_417559c158f6a231ddafba29eeb58ae4
#
_entry.id   417559c158f6a231ddafba29eeb58ae4
#
_cell.length_a   1.000
_cell.length_b   1.000
_cell.length_c   1.000
_cell.angle_alpha   90.00
_cell.angle_beta   90.00
_cell.angle_gamma   90.00
#
_symmetry.space_group_name_H-M   'P 1'
#
loop_
_entity.id
_entity.type
_entity.pdbx_description
1 polymer ?
#
loop_
_entity_poly.entity_id
_entity_poly.type
_entity_poly.pdbx_seq_one_letter_code
_entity_poly.pdbx_strand_id
1 'polypeptide(L)'
;MSSILEPQTVATATPLFLRALAGENTRTAPIWIMRQAGRYLPEYMAVKSRSSFWEMVRTPELTAEVTLQPIRRFGLDAAIVFSDIMTPLPPMGVKIEFNPGPVIENPIRTKAQIDALEIPDAAEIAPFLERALRLIRNELHSSNTPLIGFGGAPLTLATYLIQGSGSKDYEEFRAFLRLEPAASHALLEKLTEVSIRYLRAQVLAGAQVIQLFDSWAGLHDERTYREFALPYNQKVLAALEDLKVPRIYLAIGCSHLYPVIAELQAEAFSLDWRLPLSSVRPFFGTRTLQGNLDSSVLLASKDIITLEARCVLHSGLGGAHVFNLGHGISRFTNPDHVTHLVEVVRGFDRHETQK
;
A
#
# COMPACT_ATOMS: atom_id res chain seq x y z
N MET A 1 -12.81 43.47 -33.58
CA MET A 1 -11.71 42.50 -33.34
C MET A 1 -11.81 42.05 -31.91
N SER A 2 -12.41 40.91 -31.69
CA SER A 2 -12.59 40.32 -30.34
C SER A 2 -11.39 39.38 -30.09
N SER A 3 -10.50 39.73 -29.18
CA SER A 3 -9.40 38.86 -28.79
C SER A 3 -9.95 37.74 -27.90
N ILE A 4 -9.96 36.53 -28.44
CA ILE A 4 -10.23 35.31 -27.68
C ILE A 4 -9.01 35.07 -26.80
N LEU A 5 -9.17 35.32 -25.50
CA LEU A 5 -8.19 34.91 -24.49
C LEU A 5 -8.18 33.37 -24.42
N GLU A 6 -7.10 32.76 -24.91
CA GLU A 6 -6.84 31.34 -24.67
C GLU A 6 -6.74 31.09 -23.15
N PRO A 7 -7.35 30.02 -22.64
CA PRO A 7 -7.20 29.67 -21.22
C PRO A 7 -5.74 29.30 -20.96
N GLN A 8 -5.04 30.13 -20.18
CA GLN A 8 -3.73 29.79 -19.66
C GLN A 8 -3.89 28.53 -18.79
N THR A 9 -3.43 27.40 -19.27
CA THR A 9 -3.21 26.19 -18.46
C THR A 9 -2.13 26.53 -17.44
N VAL A 10 -2.54 26.87 -16.21
CA VAL A 10 -1.61 26.98 -15.07
C VAL A 10 -1.03 25.58 -14.88
N ALA A 11 0.24 25.41 -15.23
CA ALA A 11 0.95 24.18 -14.94
C ALA A 11 0.93 23.98 -13.41
N THR A 12 0.11 23.04 -12.94
CA THR A 12 0.04 22.72 -11.52
C THR A 12 1.39 22.17 -11.08
N ALA A 13 1.96 22.72 -10.00
CA ALA A 13 3.24 22.25 -9.46
C ALA A 13 3.15 20.75 -9.14
N THR A 14 4.25 20.00 -9.34
CA THR A 14 4.32 18.59 -9.02
C THR A 14 3.93 18.35 -7.54
N PRO A 15 2.99 17.45 -7.26
CA PRO A 15 2.55 17.15 -5.91
C PRO A 15 3.68 16.84 -4.95
N LEU A 16 3.59 17.31 -3.70
CA LEU A 16 4.61 17.12 -2.67
C LEU A 16 4.97 15.62 -2.48
N PHE A 17 3.96 14.75 -2.51
CA PHE A 17 4.13 13.31 -2.41
C PHE A 17 4.98 12.73 -3.56
N LEU A 18 4.73 13.13 -4.80
CA LEU A 18 5.50 12.66 -5.96
C LEU A 18 6.94 13.20 -5.95
N ARG A 19 7.14 14.43 -5.49
CA ARG A 19 8.48 15.01 -5.31
C ARG A 19 9.30 14.21 -4.29
N ALA A 20 8.68 13.88 -3.15
CA ALA A 20 9.32 13.04 -2.14
C ALA A 20 9.65 11.65 -2.70
N LEU A 21 8.75 11.01 -3.46
CA LEU A 21 9.00 9.70 -4.10
C LEU A 21 10.10 9.77 -5.17
N ALA A 22 10.31 10.92 -5.79
CA ALA A 22 11.44 11.17 -6.69
C ALA A 22 12.79 11.39 -5.96
N GLY A 23 12.82 11.23 -4.63
CA GLY A 23 14.03 11.37 -3.82
C GLY A 23 14.30 12.79 -3.31
N GLU A 24 13.38 13.75 -3.51
CA GLU A 24 13.54 15.10 -3.02
C GLU A 24 13.40 15.17 -1.50
N ASN A 25 14.39 15.77 -0.84
CA ASN A 25 14.32 16.11 0.58
C ASN A 25 13.44 17.35 0.77
N THR A 26 12.13 17.19 0.75
CA THR A 26 11.14 18.26 0.83
C THR A 26 11.16 18.96 2.20
N ARG A 27 10.84 20.26 2.22
CA ARG A 27 10.79 21.06 3.46
C ARG A 27 9.81 20.50 4.49
N THR A 28 8.68 19.97 4.03
CA THR A 28 7.70 19.26 4.86
C THR A 28 7.55 17.83 4.33
N ALA A 29 7.48 16.85 5.19
CA ALA A 29 7.19 15.48 4.77
C ALA A 29 5.73 15.38 4.29
N PRO A 30 5.45 14.87 3.07
CA PRO A 30 4.08 14.53 2.71
C PRO A 30 3.54 13.44 3.62
N ILE A 31 2.24 13.49 3.93
CA ILE A 31 1.59 12.52 4.81
C ILE A 31 0.38 11.87 4.13
N TRP A 32 0.35 10.55 4.18
CA TRP A 32 -0.86 9.75 3.99
C TRP A 32 -0.87 8.60 5.01
N ILE A 33 -1.99 7.92 5.20
CA ILE A 33 -2.15 6.96 6.30
C ILE A 33 -2.63 5.62 5.77
N MET A 34 -1.86 4.56 6.01
CA MET A 34 -2.24 3.19 5.66
C MET A 34 -3.58 2.82 6.29
N ARG A 35 -4.55 2.38 5.45
CA ARG A 35 -5.95 2.13 5.80
C ARG A 35 -6.71 3.39 6.20
N GLN A 36 -6.35 4.55 5.62
CA GLN A 36 -6.96 5.85 5.89
C GLN A 36 -8.48 5.88 5.71
N ALA A 37 -9.03 5.13 4.77
CA ALA A 37 -10.46 4.82 4.71
C ALA A 37 -10.74 3.55 5.52
N GLY A 38 -11.49 3.67 6.61
CA GLY A 38 -11.66 2.52 7.50
C GLY A 38 -12.63 2.73 8.66
N ARG A 39 -12.79 1.68 9.44
CA ARG A 39 -13.81 1.57 10.52
C ARG A 39 -13.70 2.59 11.65
N TYR A 40 -12.65 3.39 11.71
CA TYR A 40 -12.51 4.48 12.66
C TYR A 40 -13.26 5.76 12.22
N LEU A 41 -13.63 5.86 10.92
CA LEU A 41 -14.35 7.00 10.35
C LEU A 41 -15.86 6.81 10.45
N PRO A 42 -16.61 7.76 11.02
CA PRO A 42 -18.07 7.71 11.04
C PRO A 42 -18.69 7.61 9.64
N GLU A 43 -18.16 8.37 8.67
CA GLU A 43 -18.60 8.36 7.27
C GLU A 43 -18.39 7.01 6.58
N TYR A 44 -17.27 6.32 6.88
CA TYR A 44 -17.06 4.95 6.42
C TYR A 44 -18.08 3.99 7.03
N MET A 45 -18.34 4.11 8.33
CA MET A 45 -19.33 3.28 9.03
C MET A 45 -20.75 3.48 8.49
N ALA A 46 -21.10 4.69 8.05
CA ALA A 46 -22.38 4.98 7.40
C ALA A 46 -22.52 4.22 6.06
N VAL A 47 -21.46 4.11 5.25
CA VAL A 47 -21.49 3.29 4.03
C VAL A 47 -21.52 1.80 4.38
N LYS A 48 -20.67 1.37 5.32
CA LYS A 48 -20.56 -0.03 5.74
C LYS A 48 -21.86 -0.59 6.34
N SER A 49 -22.71 0.24 6.98
CA SER A 49 -23.98 -0.20 7.57
C SER A 49 -25.02 -0.64 6.52
N ARG A 50 -24.87 -0.21 5.27
CA ARG A 50 -25.77 -0.49 4.14
C ARG A 50 -25.16 -1.34 3.03
N SER A 51 -23.86 -1.65 3.12
CA SER A 51 -23.14 -2.38 2.09
C SER A 51 -22.11 -3.33 2.68
N SER A 52 -22.02 -4.54 2.14
CA SER A 52 -20.96 -5.48 2.46
C SER A 52 -19.61 -4.97 1.92
N PHE A 53 -18.50 -5.60 2.37
CA PHE A 53 -17.18 -5.23 1.87
C PHE A 53 -17.05 -5.40 0.36
N TRP A 54 -17.51 -6.54 -0.17
CA TRP A 54 -17.45 -6.81 -1.61
C TRP A 54 -18.37 -5.89 -2.44
N GLU A 55 -19.54 -5.50 -1.92
CA GLU A 55 -20.38 -4.50 -2.58
C GLU A 55 -19.68 -3.14 -2.65
N MET A 56 -19.03 -2.71 -1.56
CA MET A 56 -18.27 -1.44 -1.56
C MET A 56 -17.13 -1.46 -2.57
N VAL A 57 -16.39 -2.57 -2.69
CA VAL A 57 -15.26 -2.71 -3.62
C VAL A 57 -15.72 -2.85 -5.07
N ARG A 58 -16.82 -3.57 -5.32
CA ARG A 58 -17.32 -3.86 -6.66
C ARG A 58 -18.22 -2.79 -7.25
N THR A 59 -18.64 -1.81 -6.45
CA THR A 59 -19.44 -0.66 -6.90
C THR A 59 -18.53 0.55 -7.05
N PRO A 60 -18.21 0.99 -8.27
CA PRO A 60 -17.25 2.07 -8.52
C PRO A 60 -17.54 3.35 -7.76
N GLU A 61 -18.81 3.72 -7.63
CA GLU A 61 -19.28 4.91 -6.92
C GLU A 61 -19.01 4.81 -5.41
N LEU A 62 -19.23 3.64 -4.80
CA LEU A 62 -18.95 3.40 -3.38
C LEU A 62 -17.44 3.35 -3.12
N THR A 63 -16.68 2.70 -4.01
CA THR A 63 -15.21 2.71 -3.94
C THR A 63 -14.69 4.15 -3.98
N ALA A 64 -15.21 4.99 -4.87
CA ALA A 64 -14.80 6.39 -4.98
C ALA A 64 -15.22 7.19 -3.74
N GLU A 65 -16.46 7.06 -3.28
CA GLU A 65 -16.95 7.72 -2.06
C GLU A 65 -16.03 7.40 -0.88
N VAL A 66 -15.78 6.12 -0.61
CA VAL A 66 -14.97 5.66 0.53
C VAL A 66 -13.52 6.13 0.40
N THR A 67 -12.92 6.05 -0.79
CA THR A 67 -11.55 6.51 -1.05
C THR A 67 -11.37 8.00 -0.73
N LEU A 68 -12.37 8.82 -1.04
CA LEU A 68 -12.29 10.28 -0.92
C LEU A 68 -12.60 10.80 0.49
N GLN A 69 -13.27 10.02 1.33
CA GLN A 69 -13.62 10.42 2.71
C GLN A 69 -12.42 10.95 3.51
N PRO A 70 -11.28 10.22 3.64
CA PRO A 70 -10.14 10.73 4.42
C PRO A 70 -9.44 11.93 3.75
N ILE A 71 -9.49 12.04 2.43
CA ILE A 71 -8.94 13.20 1.73
C ILE A 71 -9.74 14.45 2.05
N ARG A 72 -11.07 14.38 1.98
CA ARG A 72 -11.98 15.49 2.32
C ARG A 72 -11.89 15.87 3.79
N ARG A 73 -11.70 14.90 4.69
CA ARG A 73 -11.65 15.14 6.13
C ARG A 73 -10.33 15.69 6.60
N PHE A 74 -9.20 15.13 6.16
CA PHE A 74 -7.88 15.40 6.71
C PHE A 74 -6.96 16.15 5.75
N GLY A 75 -7.32 16.24 4.48
CA GLY A 75 -6.52 16.87 3.45
C GLY A 75 -5.19 16.15 3.17
N LEU A 76 -5.11 14.83 3.29
CA LEU A 76 -3.91 14.04 3.10
C LEU A 76 -3.27 14.23 1.72
N ASP A 77 -1.95 14.05 1.63
CA ASP A 77 -1.15 14.34 0.44
C ASP A 77 -1.17 13.22 -0.61
N ALA A 78 -1.83 12.09 -0.33
CA ALA A 78 -2.12 11.04 -1.30
C ALA A 78 -3.40 10.29 -0.94
N ALA A 79 -4.16 9.89 -1.96
CA ALA A 79 -5.27 8.95 -1.83
C ALA A 79 -4.78 7.54 -2.18
N ILE A 80 -5.25 6.52 -1.46
CA ILE A 80 -5.09 5.12 -1.86
C ILE A 80 -6.47 4.55 -2.17
N VAL A 81 -6.61 3.88 -3.31
CA VAL A 81 -7.90 3.32 -3.72
C VAL A 81 -8.43 2.35 -2.66
N PHE A 82 -9.73 2.45 -2.34
CA PHE A 82 -10.36 1.49 -1.43
C PHE A 82 -10.54 0.15 -2.13
N SER A 83 -9.79 -0.86 -1.67
CA SER A 83 -9.78 -2.21 -2.19
C SER A 83 -9.15 -3.14 -1.14
N ASP A 84 -8.89 -4.39 -1.52
CA ASP A 84 -8.07 -5.33 -0.75
C ASP A 84 -7.03 -5.99 -1.65
N ILE A 85 -5.91 -6.44 -1.06
CA ILE A 85 -4.88 -7.19 -1.79
C ILE A 85 -5.40 -8.51 -2.37
N MET A 86 -6.52 -9.04 -1.83
CA MET A 86 -7.19 -10.24 -2.32
C MET A 86 -8.07 -10.00 -3.55
N THR A 87 -8.31 -8.74 -3.93
CA THR A 87 -9.22 -8.40 -5.04
C THR A 87 -8.93 -9.14 -6.37
N PRO A 88 -7.68 -9.41 -6.76
CA PRO A 88 -7.40 -10.12 -8.01
C PRO A 88 -7.57 -11.65 -7.93
N LEU A 89 -7.81 -12.23 -6.75
CA LEU A 89 -7.84 -13.70 -6.58
C LEU A 89 -9.16 -14.39 -6.96
N PRO A 90 -10.36 -13.80 -6.74
CA PRO A 90 -11.62 -14.47 -7.11
C PRO A 90 -11.70 -14.88 -8.59
N PRO A 91 -11.25 -14.08 -9.57
CA PRO A 91 -11.22 -14.51 -10.97
C PRO A 91 -10.26 -15.66 -11.28
N MET A 92 -9.32 -15.98 -10.38
CA MET A 92 -8.48 -17.16 -10.48
C MET A 92 -9.21 -18.46 -10.11
N GLY A 93 -10.48 -18.38 -9.68
CA GLY A 93 -11.25 -19.52 -9.18
C GLY A 93 -11.23 -19.64 -7.65
N VAL A 94 -10.75 -18.62 -6.93
CA VAL A 94 -10.67 -18.64 -5.46
C VAL A 94 -11.91 -17.99 -4.84
N LYS A 95 -12.55 -18.69 -3.91
CA LYS A 95 -13.68 -18.14 -3.15
C LYS A 95 -13.18 -17.51 -1.84
N ILE A 96 -13.46 -16.24 -1.67
CA ILE A 96 -12.98 -15.44 -0.53
C ILE A 96 -14.14 -14.72 0.12
N GLU A 97 -14.25 -14.87 1.45
CA GLU A 97 -15.15 -14.12 2.30
C GLU A 97 -14.37 -13.25 3.30
N PHE A 98 -15.03 -12.22 3.84
CA PHE A 98 -14.46 -11.35 4.87
C PHE A 98 -15.26 -11.47 6.17
N ASN A 99 -14.68 -12.17 7.19
CA ASN A 99 -15.31 -12.34 8.49
C ASN A 99 -14.29 -12.46 9.65
N PRO A 100 -13.86 -11.40 10.30
CA PRO A 100 -13.72 -10.01 9.87
C PRO A 100 -12.54 -9.79 8.91
N GLY A 101 -11.64 -10.74 8.73
CA GLY A 101 -10.53 -10.78 7.77
C GLY A 101 -10.82 -11.73 6.62
N PRO A 102 -9.91 -11.83 5.64
CA PRO A 102 -10.06 -12.75 4.52
C PRO A 102 -10.06 -14.20 4.99
N VAL A 103 -11.03 -14.96 4.50
CA VAL A 103 -11.17 -16.41 4.70
C VAL A 103 -11.30 -17.07 3.33
N ILE A 104 -10.41 -17.98 3.02
CA ILE A 104 -10.43 -18.78 1.79
C ILE A 104 -11.29 -20.02 2.05
N GLU A 105 -12.38 -20.18 1.32
CA GLU A 105 -13.32 -21.29 1.52
C GLU A 105 -12.65 -22.65 1.29
N ASN A 106 -11.83 -22.77 0.24
CA ASN A 106 -11.09 -23.97 -0.11
C ASN A 106 -9.59 -23.67 -0.21
N PRO A 107 -8.83 -23.71 0.92
CA PRO A 107 -7.41 -23.46 0.91
C PRO A 107 -6.65 -24.40 -0.02
N ILE A 108 -5.62 -23.87 -0.67
CA ILE A 108 -4.80 -24.61 -1.63
C ILE A 108 -3.79 -25.48 -0.87
N ARG A 109 -3.81 -26.78 -1.11
CA ARG A 109 -2.97 -27.77 -0.41
C ARG A 109 -2.22 -28.70 -1.35
N THR A 110 -2.55 -28.70 -2.64
CA THR A 110 -2.02 -29.66 -3.60
C THR A 110 -1.61 -29.00 -4.91
N LYS A 111 -0.66 -29.63 -5.60
CA LYS A 111 -0.27 -29.20 -6.95
C LYS A 111 -1.46 -29.17 -7.91
N ALA A 112 -2.37 -30.14 -7.85
CA ALA A 112 -3.55 -30.18 -8.72
C ALA A 112 -4.46 -28.95 -8.52
N GLN A 113 -4.63 -28.48 -7.27
CA GLN A 113 -5.38 -27.25 -6.99
C GLN A 113 -4.65 -26.01 -7.53
N ILE A 114 -3.31 -25.99 -7.45
CA ILE A 114 -2.51 -24.91 -8.05
C ILE A 114 -2.65 -24.89 -9.57
N ASP A 115 -2.56 -26.07 -10.20
CA ASP A 115 -2.68 -26.19 -11.65
C ASP A 115 -4.06 -25.72 -12.16
N ALA A 116 -5.10 -25.93 -11.36
CA ALA A 116 -6.47 -25.51 -11.66
C ALA A 116 -6.73 -24.00 -11.51
N LEU A 117 -5.83 -23.23 -10.88
CA LEU A 117 -5.97 -21.78 -10.81
C LEU A 117 -5.83 -21.17 -12.20
N GLU A 118 -6.75 -20.30 -12.55
CA GLU A 118 -6.72 -19.55 -13.79
C GLU A 118 -5.83 -18.31 -13.68
N ILE A 119 -5.30 -17.83 -14.81
CA ILE A 119 -4.65 -16.54 -14.93
C ILE A 119 -5.55 -15.67 -15.82
N PRO A 120 -6.49 -14.92 -15.24
CA PRO A 120 -7.47 -14.16 -16.00
C PRO A 120 -6.81 -13.02 -16.77
N ASP A 121 -7.44 -12.55 -17.83
CA ASP A 121 -7.01 -11.38 -18.55
C ASP A 121 -7.18 -10.12 -17.70
N ALA A 122 -6.36 -9.09 -17.97
CA ALA A 122 -6.35 -7.86 -17.19
C ALA A 122 -7.74 -7.20 -17.05
N ALA A 123 -8.56 -7.28 -18.10
CA ALA A 123 -9.91 -6.74 -18.10
C ALA A 123 -10.89 -7.54 -17.22
N GLU A 124 -10.58 -8.79 -16.89
CA GLU A 124 -11.43 -9.69 -16.10
C GLU A 124 -11.07 -9.67 -14.62
N ILE A 125 -9.84 -9.27 -14.28
CA ILE A 125 -9.34 -9.32 -12.88
C ILE A 125 -10.18 -8.44 -11.97
N ALA A 126 -10.46 -7.19 -12.36
CA ALA A 126 -11.25 -6.27 -11.56
C ALA A 126 -11.90 -5.18 -12.45
N PRO A 127 -12.87 -5.53 -13.30
CA PRO A 127 -13.44 -4.60 -14.29
C PRO A 127 -14.10 -3.36 -13.66
N PHE A 128 -14.60 -3.50 -12.43
CA PHE A 128 -15.17 -2.41 -11.64
C PHE A 128 -14.11 -1.39 -11.18
N LEU A 129 -12.86 -1.81 -11.02
CA LEU A 129 -11.81 -0.98 -10.46
C LEU A 129 -11.36 0.11 -11.45
N GLU A 130 -11.33 -0.18 -12.75
CA GLU A 130 -10.99 0.82 -13.77
C GLU A 130 -11.93 2.04 -13.67
N ARG A 131 -13.24 1.80 -13.64
CA ARG A 131 -14.22 2.88 -13.51
C ARG A 131 -14.07 3.63 -12.18
N ALA A 132 -13.85 2.91 -11.08
CA ALA A 132 -13.62 3.52 -9.77
C ALA A 132 -12.40 4.46 -9.78
N LEU A 133 -11.27 4.01 -10.33
CA LEU A 133 -10.05 4.81 -10.42
C LEU A 133 -10.25 6.08 -11.26
N ARG A 134 -10.95 5.98 -12.39
CA ARG A 134 -11.29 7.14 -13.22
C ARG A 134 -12.17 8.16 -12.48
N LEU A 135 -13.18 7.69 -11.74
CA LEU A 135 -14.03 8.57 -10.91
C LEU A 135 -13.20 9.28 -9.84
N ILE A 136 -12.37 8.54 -9.11
CA ILE A 136 -11.49 9.10 -8.08
C ILE A 136 -10.52 10.12 -8.68
N ARG A 137 -9.89 9.82 -9.82
CA ARG A 137 -8.96 10.74 -10.49
C ARG A 137 -9.62 12.07 -10.88
N ASN A 138 -10.83 12.02 -11.39
CA ASN A 138 -11.57 13.21 -11.75
C ASN A 138 -11.83 14.11 -10.53
N GLU A 139 -12.23 13.53 -9.40
CA GLU A 139 -12.44 14.26 -8.14
C GLU A 139 -11.13 14.83 -7.55
N LEU A 140 -10.03 14.09 -7.65
CA LEU A 140 -8.72 14.50 -7.13
C LEU A 140 -7.99 15.53 -8.02
N HIS A 141 -8.48 15.78 -9.23
CA HIS A 141 -7.82 16.68 -10.18
C HIS A 141 -7.62 18.09 -9.61
N SER A 142 -8.66 18.65 -8.99
CA SER A 142 -8.64 20.00 -8.45
C SER A 142 -7.73 20.16 -7.22
N SER A 143 -7.56 19.10 -6.41
CA SER A 143 -6.69 19.12 -5.23
C SER A 143 -5.24 18.77 -5.53
N ASN A 144 -4.93 18.37 -6.77
CA ASN A 144 -3.60 17.87 -7.17
C ASN A 144 -3.09 16.73 -6.27
N THR A 145 -4.00 15.91 -5.71
CA THR A 145 -3.68 14.79 -4.82
C THR A 145 -3.44 13.53 -5.65
N PRO A 146 -2.25 12.92 -5.60
CA PRO A 146 -1.96 11.68 -6.30
C PRO A 146 -2.78 10.50 -5.80
N LEU A 147 -3.12 9.60 -6.73
CA LEU A 147 -3.82 8.35 -6.45
C LEU A 147 -2.84 7.18 -6.44
N ILE A 148 -2.82 6.44 -5.34
CA ILE A 148 -2.06 5.21 -5.16
C ILE A 148 -2.95 4.02 -5.55
N GLY A 149 -2.49 3.22 -6.51
CA GLY A 149 -2.94 1.87 -6.72
C GLY A 149 -2.10 0.89 -5.91
N PHE A 150 -2.60 -0.31 -5.67
CA PHE A 150 -1.85 -1.29 -4.88
C PHE A 150 -2.23 -2.75 -5.18
N GLY A 151 -1.37 -3.67 -4.72
CA GLY A 151 -1.62 -5.10 -4.74
C GLY A 151 -0.79 -5.84 -3.71
N GLY A 152 -1.12 -7.10 -3.50
CA GLY A 152 -0.34 -7.99 -2.65
C GLY A 152 0.90 -8.51 -3.36
N ALA A 153 2.00 -8.64 -2.64
CA ALA A 153 3.18 -9.37 -3.08
C ALA A 153 2.85 -10.86 -3.27
N PRO A 154 3.42 -11.55 -4.26
CA PRO A 154 3.09 -12.95 -4.56
C PRO A 154 3.18 -13.87 -3.35
N LEU A 155 4.24 -13.76 -2.53
CA LEU A 155 4.39 -14.58 -1.32
C LEU A 155 3.30 -14.27 -0.27
N THR A 156 2.95 -13.01 -0.09
CA THR A 156 1.85 -12.61 0.81
C THR A 156 0.50 -13.17 0.34
N LEU A 157 0.21 -13.17 -0.95
CA LEU A 157 -1.01 -13.76 -1.49
C LEU A 157 -1.01 -15.30 -1.33
N ALA A 158 0.12 -15.95 -1.61
CA ALA A 158 0.29 -17.40 -1.40
C ALA A 158 0.10 -17.79 0.07
N THR A 159 0.57 -16.96 1.00
CA THR A 159 0.38 -17.15 2.45
C THR A 159 -1.09 -17.32 2.79
N TYR A 160 -1.95 -16.42 2.30
CA TYR A 160 -3.39 -16.52 2.54
C TYR A 160 -4.03 -17.71 1.84
N LEU A 161 -3.68 -17.97 0.57
CA LEU A 161 -4.27 -19.07 -0.22
C LEU A 161 -3.99 -20.43 0.39
N ILE A 162 -2.81 -20.62 0.95
CA ILE A 162 -2.41 -21.90 1.56
C ILE A 162 -2.89 -21.98 3.01
N GLN A 163 -2.73 -20.93 3.81
CA GLN A 163 -3.19 -20.93 5.20
C GLN A 163 -4.71 -20.97 5.32
N GLY A 164 -5.42 -20.31 4.40
CA GLY A 164 -6.88 -20.28 4.33
C GLY A 164 -7.53 -19.16 5.14
N SER A 165 -6.89 -18.70 6.21
CA SER A 165 -7.39 -17.61 7.06
C SER A 165 -6.24 -16.89 7.77
N GLY A 166 -6.54 -15.81 8.51
CA GLY A 166 -5.54 -15.17 9.37
C GLY A 166 -5.00 -16.14 10.43
N SER A 167 -3.69 -16.16 10.61
CA SER A 167 -2.98 -16.94 11.63
C SER A 167 -1.91 -16.07 12.27
N LYS A 168 -1.46 -16.45 13.46
CA LYS A 168 -0.35 -15.79 14.13
C LYS A 168 0.99 -16.11 13.45
N ASP A 169 1.21 -17.38 13.12
CA ASP A 169 2.52 -17.89 12.72
C ASP A 169 2.52 -18.51 11.31
N TYR A 170 1.36 -18.67 10.68
CA TYR A 170 1.18 -19.22 9.31
C TYR A 170 1.96 -20.53 9.10
N GLU A 171 1.85 -21.45 10.04
CA GLU A 171 2.66 -22.67 10.10
C GLU A 171 2.43 -23.60 8.89
N GLU A 172 1.18 -23.76 8.46
CA GLU A 172 0.84 -24.60 7.31
C GLU A 172 1.46 -24.08 6.02
N PHE A 173 1.42 -22.76 5.80
CA PHE A 173 2.08 -22.14 4.67
C PHE A 173 3.60 -22.34 4.73
N ARG A 174 4.22 -22.09 5.88
CA ARG A 174 5.65 -22.23 6.07
C ARG A 174 6.12 -23.68 5.93
N ALA A 175 5.30 -24.65 6.32
CA ALA A 175 5.55 -26.06 6.08
C ALA A 175 5.44 -26.41 4.59
N PHE A 176 4.41 -25.90 3.92
CA PHE A 176 4.17 -26.14 2.50
C PHE A 176 5.34 -25.70 1.62
N LEU A 177 5.94 -24.53 1.88
CA LEU A 177 7.13 -24.06 1.16
C LEU A 177 8.29 -25.07 1.18
N ARG A 178 8.44 -25.80 2.29
CA ARG A 178 9.51 -26.77 2.50
C ARG A 178 9.18 -28.16 1.95
N LEU A 179 7.93 -28.57 2.06
CA LEU A 179 7.47 -29.88 1.65
C LEU A 179 7.24 -29.96 0.13
N GLU A 180 6.75 -28.86 -0.45
CA GLU A 180 6.33 -28.78 -1.84
C GLU A 180 6.95 -27.56 -2.57
N PRO A 181 8.30 -27.44 -2.61
CA PRO A 181 8.95 -26.26 -3.19
C PRO A 181 8.59 -26.04 -4.66
N ALA A 182 8.53 -27.09 -5.47
CA ALA A 182 8.16 -26.99 -6.89
C ALA A 182 6.71 -26.49 -7.08
N ALA A 183 5.77 -26.95 -6.25
CA ALA A 183 4.39 -26.49 -6.27
C ALA A 183 4.29 -25.04 -5.78
N SER A 184 5.08 -24.67 -4.78
CA SER A 184 5.18 -23.30 -4.27
C SER A 184 5.67 -22.34 -5.34
N HIS A 185 6.71 -22.68 -6.08
CA HIS A 185 7.19 -21.89 -7.21
C HIS A 185 6.13 -21.75 -8.30
N ALA A 186 5.40 -22.83 -8.64
CA ALA A 186 4.33 -22.79 -9.63
C ALA A 186 3.18 -21.85 -9.20
N LEU A 187 2.82 -21.84 -7.91
CA LEU A 187 1.83 -20.93 -7.36
C LEU A 187 2.32 -19.48 -7.44
N LEU A 188 3.55 -19.22 -7.02
CA LEU A 188 4.15 -17.89 -7.01
C LEU A 188 4.27 -17.29 -8.42
N GLU A 189 4.60 -18.10 -9.45
CA GLU A 189 4.58 -17.63 -10.85
C GLU A 189 3.18 -17.18 -11.30
N LYS A 190 2.13 -17.96 -11.01
CA LYS A 190 0.74 -17.58 -11.33
C LYS A 190 0.34 -16.29 -10.63
N LEU A 191 0.63 -16.17 -9.34
CA LEU A 191 0.32 -14.98 -8.55
C LEU A 191 1.12 -13.76 -9.02
N THR A 192 2.37 -13.94 -9.44
CA THR A 192 3.19 -12.88 -10.03
C THR A 192 2.53 -12.32 -11.28
N GLU A 193 2.13 -13.18 -12.21
CA GLU A 193 1.49 -12.78 -13.45
C GLU A 193 0.17 -12.02 -13.19
N VAL A 194 -0.68 -12.54 -12.29
CA VAL A 194 -1.93 -11.88 -11.92
C VAL A 194 -1.69 -10.54 -11.25
N SER A 195 -0.70 -10.44 -10.34
CA SER A 195 -0.32 -9.19 -9.69
C SER A 195 0.17 -8.16 -10.71
N ILE A 196 0.99 -8.56 -11.69
CA ILE A 196 1.45 -7.69 -12.77
C ILE A 196 0.27 -7.14 -13.56
N ARG A 197 -0.63 -8.01 -14.06
CA ARG A 197 -1.82 -7.60 -14.82
C ARG A 197 -2.69 -6.63 -14.03
N TYR A 198 -2.94 -6.95 -12.77
CA TYR A 198 -3.76 -6.15 -11.86
C TYR A 198 -3.18 -4.76 -11.60
N LEU A 199 -1.88 -4.66 -11.32
CA LEU A 199 -1.20 -3.39 -11.04
C LEU A 199 -1.07 -2.54 -12.29
N ARG A 200 -0.75 -3.14 -13.45
CA ARG A 200 -0.71 -2.43 -14.74
C ARG A 200 -2.07 -1.84 -15.09
N ALA A 201 -3.16 -2.61 -14.90
CA ALA A 201 -4.52 -2.13 -15.16
C ALA A 201 -4.85 -0.90 -14.27
N GLN A 202 -4.42 -0.87 -13.02
CA GLN A 202 -4.62 0.28 -12.13
C GLN A 202 -3.89 1.54 -12.63
N VAL A 203 -2.65 1.41 -13.10
CA VAL A 203 -1.90 2.55 -13.67
C VAL A 203 -2.59 3.08 -14.92
N LEU A 204 -2.97 2.20 -15.84
CA LEU A 204 -3.67 2.56 -17.09
C LEU A 204 -5.04 3.21 -16.81
N ALA A 205 -5.68 2.88 -15.68
CA ALA A 205 -6.92 3.49 -15.22
C ALA A 205 -6.72 4.82 -14.47
N GLY A 206 -5.46 5.22 -14.18
CA GLY A 206 -5.14 6.54 -13.62
C GLY A 206 -4.45 6.54 -12.26
N ALA A 207 -4.05 5.40 -11.71
CA ALA A 207 -3.15 5.38 -10.55
C ALA A 207 -1.79 6.00 -10.94
N GLN A 208 -1.27 6.88 -10.09
CA GLN A 208 -0.04 7.62 -10.33
C GLN A 208 1.15 7.09 -9.53
N VAL A 209 0.88 6.21 -8.61
CA VAL A 209 1.86 5.50 -7.76
C VAL A 209 1.33 4.09 -7.53
N ILE A 210 2.22 3.12 -7.43
CA ILE A 210 1.87 1.74 -7.04
C ILE A 210 2.55 1.40 -5.72
N GLN A 211 1.80 0.75 -4.82
CA GLN A 211 2.35 0.14 -3.62
C GLN A 211 2.16 -1.38 -3.64
N LEU A 212 3.28 -2.12 -3.54
CA LEU A 212 3.29 -3.58 -3.40
C LEU A 212 3.35 -3.93 -1.90
N PHE A 213 2.34 -4.63 -1.41
CA PHE A 213 2.22 -5.00 0.00
C PHE A 213 2.77 -6.40 0.25
N ASP A 214 3.94 -6.50 0.87
CA ASP A 214 4.50 -7.76 1.38
C ASP A 214 4.35 -7.86 2.90
N SER A 215 3.10 -7.98 3.32
CA SER A 215 2.70 -7.91 4.73
C SER A 215 3.26 -9.05 5.57
N TRP A 216 3.64 -10.17 4.95
CA TRP A 216 4.12 -11.37 5.63
C TRP A 216 5.60 -11.68 5.37
N ALA A 217 6.34 -10.76 4.75
CA ALA A 217 7.78 -10.89 4.53
C ALA A 217 8.55 -11.28 5.81
N GLY A 218 8.21 -10.64 6.94
CA GLY A 218 8.86 -10.85 8.23
C GLY A 218 8.65 -12.24 8.87
N LEU A 219 7.79 -13.10 8.31
CA LEU A 219 7.64 -14.48 8.75
C LEU A 219 8.80 -15.39 8.31
N HIS A 220 9.64 -14.92 7.40
CA HIS A 220 10.64 -15.73 6.72
C HIS A 220 12.05 -15.33 7.13
N ASP A 221 12.94 -16.33 7.21
CA ASP A 221 14.38 -16.10 7.23
C ASP A 221 14.89 -15.60 5.88
N GLU A 222 16.11 -15.09 5.84
CA GLU A 222 16.73 -14.56 4.63
C GLU A 222 16.76 -15.58 3.48
N ARG A 223 17.11 -16.84 3.76
CA ARG A 223 17.16 -17.90 2.75
C ARG A 223 15.81 -18.13 2.11
N THR A 224 14.76 -18.27 2.92
CA THR A 224 13.39 -18.47 2.42
C THR A 224 12.90 -17.25 1.63
N TYR A 225 13.21 -16.04 2.10
CA TYR A 225 12.86 -14.81 1.38
C TYR A 225 13.57 -14.72 0.03
N ARG A 226 14.87 -15.04 -0.04
CA ARG A 226 15.64 -15.06 -1.29
C ARG A 226 15.11 -16.07 -2.30
N GLU A 227 14.62 -17.20 -1.85
CA GLU A 227 14.11 -18.27 -2.70
C GLU A 227 12.68 -18.00 -3.16
N PHE A 228 11.75 -17.62 -2.23
CA PHE A 228 10.33 -17.60 -2.49
C PHE A 228 9.69 -16.20 -2.57
N ALA A 229 10.38 -15.13 -2.21
CA ALA A 229 9.85 -13.76 -2.27
C ALA A 229 10.60 -12.87 -3.25
N LEU A 230 11.90 -12.73 -3.07
CA LEU A 230 12.73 -11.77 -3.80
C LEU A 230 12.58 -11.85 -5.32
N PRO A 231 12.71 -13.02 -5.99
CA PRO A 231 12.64 -13.09 -7.45
C PRO A 231 11.25 -12.72 -7.99
N TYR A 232 10.20 -13.03 -7.27
CA TYR A 232 8.83 -12.72 -7.67
C TYR A 232 8.51 -11.24 -7.49
N ASN A 233 8.94 -10.64 -6.38
CA ASN A 233 8.82 -9.20 -6.14
C ASN A 233 9.62 -8.40 -7.18
N GLN A 234 10.82 -8.85 -7.55
CA GLN A 234 11.63 -8.26 -8.63
C GLN A 234 10.88 -8.31 -9.96
N LYS A 235 10.27 -9.45 -10.32
CA LYS A 235 9.48 -9.58 -11.55
C LYS A 235 8.29 -8.62 -11.57
N VAL A 236 7.55 -8.51 -10.47
CA VAL A 236 6.41 -7.57 -10.38
C VAL A 236 6.88 -6.13 -10.56
N LEU A 237 7.92 -5.71 -9.83
CA LEU A 237 8.41 -4.33 -9.89
C LEU A 237 8.99 -4.00 -11.27
N ALA A 238 9.77 -4.90 -11.86
CA ALA A 238 10.35 -4.71 -13.19
C ALA A 238 9.27 -4.59 -14.28
N ALA A 239 8.20 -5.39 -14.20
CA ALA A 239 7.09 -5.35 -15.16
C ALA A 239 6.27 -4.05 -15.12
N LEU A 240 6.51 -3.15 -14.15
CA LEU A 240 5.86 -1.84 -14.03
C LEU A 240 6.77 -0.68 -14.46
N GLU A 241 8.02 -0.94 -14.81
CA GLU A 241 9.02 0.10 -15.08
C GLU A 241 8.68 0.96 -16.30
N ASP A 242 8.12 0.36 -17.35
CA ASP A 242 7.71 1.04 -18.58
C ASP A 242 6.57 2.05 -18.36
N LEU A 243 5.79 1.89 -17.29
CA LEU A 243 4.67 2.76 -16.96
C LEU A 243 5.10 4.09 -16.31
N LYS A 244 6.37 4.24 -15.93
CA LYS A 244 6.97 5.48 -15.41
C LYS A 244 6.27 6.06 -14.18
N VAL A 245 5.65 5.22 -13.35
CA VAL A 245 5.07 5.60 -12.06
C VAL A 245 5.96 5.14 -10.92
N PRO A 246 6.11 5.93 -9.82
CA PRO A 246 6.84 5.49 -8.64
C PRO A 246 6.26 4.20 -8.05
N ARG A 247 7.14 3.30 -7.60
CA ARG A 247 6.80 2.03 -6.97
C ARG A 247 7.26 2.05 -5.52
N ILE A 248 6.35 1.77 -4.61
CA ILE A 248 6.61 1.66 -3.18
C ILE A 248 6.55 0.18 -2.82
N TYR A 249 7.58 -0.33 -2.17
CA TYR A 249 7.57 -1.67 -1.59
C TYR A 249 7.35 -1.58 -0.09
N LEU A 250 6.31 -2.24 0.41
CA LEU A 250 6.03 -2.31 1.85
C LEU A 250 6.34 -3.71 2.38
N ALA A 251 7.12 -3.76 3.46
CA ALA A 251 7.37 -4.99 4.21
C ALA A 251 7.24 -4.74 5.73
N ILE A 252 6.68 -5.71 6.43
CA ILE A 252 6.37 -5.61 7.87
C ILE A 252 7.10 -6.71 8.64
N GLY A 253 7.66 -6.36 9.82
CA GLY A 253 8.36 -7.29 10.69
C GLY A 253 9.68 -7.82 10.14
N CYS A 254 10.27 -7.12 9.18
CA CYS A 254 11.33 -7.61 8.32
C CYS A 254 12.68 -6.91 8.51
N SER A 255 12.96 -6.35 9.69
CA SER A 255 14.23 -5.64 9.96
C SER A 255 15.47 -6.50 9.68
N HIS A 256 15.39 -7.81 9.88
CA HIS A 256 16.44 -8.79 9.57
C HIS A 256 16.63 -9.03 8.06
N LEU A 257 15.70 -8.57 7.22
CA LEU A 257 15.71 -8.75 5.76
C LEU A 257 16.08 -7.46 5.01
N TYR A 258 16.31 -6.33 5.67
CA TYR A 258 16.59 -5.06 4.99
C TYR A 258 17.73 -5.12 3.98
N PRO A 259 18.88 -5.83 4.23
CA PRO A 259 19.92 -5.97 3.20
C PRO A 259 19.40 -6.58 1.90
N VAL A 260 18.54 -7.60 1.99
CA VAL A 260 17.96 -8.30 0.83
C VAL A 260 16.84 -7.50 0.19
N ILE A 261 15.94 -6.92 0.99
CA ILE A 261 14.85 -6.06 0.50
C ILE A 261 15.41 -4.87 -0.27
N ALA A 262 16.56 -4.35 0.13
CA ALA A 262 17.23 -3.25 -0.55
C ALA A 262 17.73 -3.60 -1.97
N GLU A 263 17.78 -4.87 -2.35
CA GLU A 263 18.09 -5.30 -3.72
C GLU A 263 16.93 -5.06 -4.69
N LEU A 264 15.71 -4.86 -4.17
CA LEU A 264 14.52 -4.56 -4.99
C LEU A 264 14.64 -3.19 -5.67
N GLN A 265 14.18 -3.12 -6.91
CA GLN A 265 14.13 -1.88 -7.69
C GLN A 265 12.80 -1.16 -7.45
N ALA A 266 12.73 -0.44 -6.34
CA ALA A 266 11.61 0.42 -5.97
C ALA A 266 12.13 1.83 -5.61
N GLU A 267 11.33 2.85 -5.90
CA GLU A 267 11.66 4.25 -5.61
C GLU A 267 11.55 4.57 -4.12
N ALA A 268 10.65 3.83 -3.42
CA ALA A 268 10.46 4.01 -1.99
C ALA A 268 10.23 2.68 -1.26
N PHE A 269 10.62 2.68 0.02
CA PHE A 269 10.42 1.54 0.92
C PHE A 269 9.59 1.96 2.12
N SER A 270 8.44 1.31 2.31
CA SER A 270 7.54 1.53 3.44
C SER A 270 7.88 0.54 4.56
N LEU A 271 8.25 1.08 5.70
CA LEU A 271 8.84 0.35 6.80
C LEU A 271 7.96 0.41 8.06
N ASP A 272 8.02 -0.62 8.88
CA ASP A 272 7.32 -0.64 10.15
C ASP A 272 8.06 0.15 11.25
N TRP A 273 7.43 0.27 12.41
CA TRP A 273 7.85 1.12 13.53
C TRP A 273 8.99 0.56 14.39
N ARG A 274 9.45 -0.68 14.14
CA ARG A 274 10.38 -1.38 15.05
C ARG A 274 11.78 -0.78 15.10
N LEU A 275 12.20 -0.09 14.05
CA LEU A 275 13.47 0.62 13.99
C LEU A 275 13.29 2.06 13.54
N PRO A 276 14.05 3.02 14.10
CA PRO A 276 14.07 4.39 13.61
C PRO A 276 14.52 4.46 12.14
N LEU A 277 13.95 5.36 11.35
CA LEU A 277 14.31 5.53 9.92
C LEU A 277 15.79 5.85 9.74
N SER A 278 16.41 6.60 10.67
CA SER A 278 17.85 6.90 10.65
C SER A 278 18.73 5.65 10.74
N SER A 279 18.28 4.63 11.50
CA SER A 279 19.01 3.36 11.64
C SER A 279 18.92 2.47 10.41
N VAL A 280 17.86 2.61 9.61
CA VAL A 280 17.63 1.79 8.41
C VAL A 280 18.10 2.48 7.13
N ARG A 281 18.27 3.80 7.14
CA ARG A 281 18.73 4.59 5.99
C ARG A 281 19.98 4.00 5.30
N PRO A 282 21.02 3.51 6.01
CA PRO A 282 22.19 2.93 5.37
C PRO A 282 21.92 1.77 4.40
N PHE A 283 20.86 0.99 4.63
CA PHE A 283 20.49 -0.11 3.73
C PHE A 283 19.85 0.39 2.44
N PHE A 284 19.12 1.49 2.48
CA PHE A 284 18.33 1.98 1.36
C PHE A 284 18.96 3.15 0.60
N GLY A 285 20.06 3.71 1.11
CA GLY A 285 20.78 4.80 0.46
C GLY A 285 19.93 6.06 0.27
N THR A 286 19.88 6.60 -0.94
CA THR A 286 19.13 7.82 -1.30
C THR A 286 17.65 7.58 -1.58
N ARG A 287 17.20 6.32 -1.61
CA ARG A 287 15.80 5.99 -1.89
C ARG A 287 14.87 6.52 -0.80
N THR A 288 13.66 6.86 -1.17
CA THR A 288 12.68 7.41 -0.24
C THR A 288 12.26 6.38 0.81
N LEU A 289 12.28 6.77 2.07
CA LEU A 289 11.71 5.98 3.15
C LEU A 289 10.30 6.46 3.45
N GLN A 290 9.36 5.54 3.59
CA GLN A 290 8.00 5.81 3.99
C GLN A 290 7.71 5.15 5.35
N GLY A 291 7.03 5.89 6.22
CA GLY A 291 6.64 5.41 7.55
C GLY A 291 7.06 6.41 8.62
N ASN A 292 7.25 6.01 9.86
CA ASN A 292 7.00 4.68 10.38
C ASN A 292 6.47 4.77 11.83
N LEU A 293 5.48 5.68 12.02
CA LEU A 293 4.87 5.83 13.35
C LEU A 293 4.13 4.53 13.74
N ASP A 294 4.33 4.05 14.96
CA ASP A 294 3.50 2.97 15.51
C ASP A 294 2.03 3.40 15.53
N SER A 295 1.18 2.65 14.86
CA SER A 295 -0.25 2.97 14.75
C SER A 295 -0.96 2.98 16.11
N SER A 296 -0.43 2.31 17.14
CA SER A 296 -0.97 2.31 18.49
C SER A 296 -0.82 3.68 19.19
N VAL A 297 0.13 4.51 18.77
CA VAL A 297 0.32 5.87 19.28
C VAL A 297 -0.94 6.73 19.09
N LEU A 298 -1.69 6.48 18.03
CA LEU A 298 -2.97 7.19 17.78
C LEU A 298 -4.09 6.84 18.78
N LEU A 299 -3.87 5.89 19.67
CA LEU A 299 -4.76 5.59 20.81
C LEU A 299 -4.39 6.36 22.08
N ALA A 300 -3.26 7.05 22.08
CA ALA A 300 -2.74 7.81 23.22
C ALA A 300 -3.24 9.27 23.22
N SER A 301 -2.71 10.10 24.13
CA SER A 301 -3.02 11.53 24.18
C SER A 301 -2.38 12.30 23.00
N LYS A 302 -2.90 13.49 22.69
CA LYS A 302 -2.34 14.37 21.68
C LYS A 302 -0.87 14.76 21.96
N ASP A 303 -0.48 14.90 23.23
CA ASP A 303 0.90 15.20 23.61
C ASP A 303 1.85 14.04 23.24
N ILE A 304 1.42 12.80 23.50
CA ILE A 304 2.17 11.60 23.10
C ILE A 304 2.24 11.49 21.57
N ILE A 305 1.13 11.74 20.90
CA ILE A 305 1.11 11.76 19.41
C ILE A 305 2.10 12.79 18.87
N THR A 306 2.14 13.99 19.45
CA THR A 306 3.08 15.04 19.06
C THR A 306 4.52 14.61 19.26
N LEU A 307 4.84 14.05 20.43
CA LEU A 307 6.19 13.59 20.77
C LEU A 307 6.66 12.52 19.79
N GLU A 308 5.89 11.45 19.63
CA GLU A 308 6.25 10.30 18.80
C GLU A 308 6.30 10.66 17.30
N ALA A 309 5.36 11.49 16.82
CA ALA A 309 5.39 11.97 15.44
C ALA A 309 6.66 12.78 15.15
N ARG A 310 7.07 13.66 16.08
CA ARG A 310 8.34 14.41 15.97
C ARG A 310 9.56 13.49 16.00
N CYS A 311 9.57 12.45 16.82
CA CYS A 311 10.65 11.45 16.82
C CYS A 311 10.81 10.78 15.44
N VAL A 312 9.70 10.41 14.80
CA VAL A 312 9.72 9.85 13.44
C VAL A 312 10.21 10.89 12.42
N LEU A 313 9.75 12.14 12.50
CA LEU A 313 10.16 13.22 11.59
C LEU A 313 11.66 13.52 11.72
N HIS A 314 12.19 13.59 12.95
CA HIS A 314 13.62 13.73 13.20
C HIS A 314 14.42 12.54 12.65
N SER A 315 13.95 11.33 12.88
CA SER A 315 14.55 10.10 12.35
C SER A 315 14.57 10.06 10.81
N GLY A 316 13.63 10.75 10.16
CA GLY A 316 13.52 10.86 8.69
C GLY A 316 14.38 11.97 8.05
N LEU A 317 15.12 12.79 8.82
CA LEU A 317 15.86 13.95 8.29
C LEU A 317 16.99 13.61 7.31
N GLY A 318 17.57 12.41 7.41
CA GLY A 318 18.72 11.98 6.60
C GLY A 318 18.42 11.71 5.11
N GLY A 319 17.29 12.13 4.55
CA GLY A 319 16.96 11.96 3.13
C GLY A 319 15.46 12.12 2.84
N ALA A 320 15.02 11.75 1.65
CA ALA A 320 13.62 11.82 1.26
C ALA A 320 12.76 10.95 2.19
N HIS A 321 11.63 11.52 2.64
CA HIS A 321 10.75 10.90 3.61
C HIS A 321 9.28 11.20 3.29
N VAL A 322 8.47 10.14 3.29
CA VAL A 322 7.00 10.19 3.29
C VAL A 322 6.52 9.75 4.67
N PHE A 323 5.84 10.62 5.40
CA PHE A 323 5.29 10.25 6.69
C PHE A 323 4.09 9.31 6.54
N ASN A 324 4.11 8.23 7.27
CA ASN A 324 3.02 7.26 7.36
C ASN A 324 3.08 6.52 8.71
N LEU A 325 2.07 5.71 8.98
CA LEU A 325 2.14 4.73 10.05
C LEU A 325 2.97 3.52 9.59
N GLY A 326 3.61 2.83 10.53
CA GLY A 326 4.32 1.57 10.28
C GLY A 326 3.40 0.36 10.08
N HIS A 327 2.09 0.53 10.26
CA HIS A 327 1.02 -0.44 10.00
C HIS A 327 -0.29 0.29 9.74
N GLY A 328 -1.34 -0.43 9.33
CA GLY A 328 -2.67 0.17 9.16
C GLY A 328 -3.22 0.77 10.46
N ILE A 329 -3.93 1.90 10.33
CA ILE A 329 -4.57 2.58 11.45
C ILE A 329 -5.54 1.66 12.20
N SER A 330 -5.58 1.80 13.53
CA SER A 330 -6.51 1.04 14.37
C SER A 330 -7.95 1.52 14.16
N ARG A 331 -8.90 0.58 14.16
CA ARG A 331 -10.34 0.87 14.12
C ARG A 331 -10.85 1.64 15.35
N PHE A 332 -10.06 1.72 16.40
CA PHE A 332 -10.40 2.40 17.65
C PHE A 332 -9.79 3.81 17.73
N THR A 333 -9.07 4.24 16.70
CA THR A 333 -8.49 5.59 16.65
C THR A 333 -9.59 6.65 16.62
N ASN A 334 -9.43 7.69 17.43
CA ASN A 334 -10.26 8.88 17.32
C ASN A 334 -9.86 9.67 16.06
N PRO A 335 -10.80 10.02 15.16
CA PRO A 335 -10.49 10.84 13.99
C PRO A 335 -9.79 12.19 14.31
N ASP A 336 -10.09 12.80 15.47
CA ASP A 336 -9.43 14.04 15.89
C ASP A 336 -7.92 13.86 16.19
N HIS A 337 -7.50 12.65 16.52
CA HIS A 337 -6.08 12.33 16.67
C HIS A 337 -5.36 12.28 15.33
N VAL A 338 -6.06 11.87 14.27
CA VAL A 338 -5.53 11.92 12.90
C VAL A 338 -5.39 13.37 12.43
N THR A 339 -6.41 14.21 12.68
CA THR A 339 -6.33 15.66 12.40
C THR A 339 -5.12 16.27 13.09
N HIS A 340 -4.96 16.00 14.39
CA HIS A 340 -3.83 16.48 15.17
C HIS A 340 -2.47 15.98 14.61
N LEU A 341 -2.36 14.70 14.25
CA LEU A 341 -1.16 14.15 13.63
C LEU A 341 -0.79 14.90 12.34
N VAL A 342 -1.78 15.15 11.47
CA VAL A 342 -1.56 15.89 10.21
C VAL A 342 -1.03 17.31 10.48
N GLU A 343 -1.60 18.00 11.48
CA GLU A 343 -1.14 19.33 11.90
C GLU A 343 0.32 19.31 12.40
N VAL A 344 0.68 18.31 13.23
CA VAL A 344 2.05 18.15 13.74
C VAL A 344 3.04 17.91 12.59
N VAL A 345 2.70 17.02 11.64
CA VAL A 345 3.58 16.71 10.51
C VAL A 345 3.77 17.92 9.60
N ARG A 346 2.69 18.66 9.30
CA ARG A 346 2.74 19.86 8.47
C ARG A 346 3.47 21.03 9.11
N GLY A 347 3.38 21.14 10.44
CA GLY A 347 4.09 22.17 11.20
C GLY A 347 5.58 21.89 11.41
N PHE A 348 6.10 20.74 10.97
CA PHE A 348 7.50 20.38 11.15
C PHE A 348 8.34 20.78 9.94
N ASP A 349 9.22 21.78 10.12
CA ASP A 349 10.17 22.24 9.09
C ASP A 349 11.45 21.41 9.14
N ARG A 350 11.63 20.55 8.15
CA ARG A 350 12.77 19.61 8.06
C ARG A 350 14.09 20.32 7.75
N HIS A 351 14.05 21.53 7.16
CA HIS A 351 15.25 22.28 6.81
C HIS A 351 15.75 23.16 7.96
N GLU A 352 14.87 23.67 8.82
CA GLU A 352 15.28 24.44 10.00
C GLU A 352 15.88 23.56 11.10
N THR A 353 15.45 22.29 11.18
CA THR A 353 15.89 21.35 12.20
C THR A 353 17.27 20.72 11.91
N GLN A 354 17.84 20.94 10.70
CA GLN A 354 19.18 20.47 10.32
C GLN A 354 20.30 21.49 10.63
N LYS A 355 19.95 22.69 11.11
CA LYS A 355 20.90 23.71 11.57
C LYS A 355 21.20 23.56 13.06
#